data_2e1beaee46a8788c52858ad6ca770f5e
#
_entry.id   2e1beaee46a8788c52858ad6ca770f5e
#
_cell.length_a   1.000
_cell.length_b   1.000
_cell.length_c   1.000
_cell.angle_alpha   90.00
_cell.angle_beta   90.00
_cell.angle_gamma   90.00
#
_symmetry.space_group_name_H-M   'P 1'
#
loop_
_entity.id
_entity.type
_entity.pdbx_description
1 polymer ?
#
loop_
_entity_poly.entity_id
_entity_poly.type
_entity_poly.pdbx_seq_one_letter_code
_entity_poly.pdbx_strand_id
1 'polypeptide(L)'
;MKKTAIIILLTGTFYISSAQKLTLKQAIEMGIANNIDVNKADLASQQAKIAMQQSKLSMLPNLNASAGYGTTSGRTNDPTTNAFINQSINAGNYGIQSGVTLFNGLSIQNNIKANTLAYHASEMELQQSKDQLTINIILAYLNVLSAEDLLANAKLQEEGTRKEADIDSIKNQSGAIPPSDYYTLKGQLANDQLNIADSKAAVTTTRLALAQLLNIPYNDSLDVERLPEDAFNIQYIADPATIYDTAMQQFAQIKAVHFRTESAEKYVKALRGLLYPTLSLNGSIGSYYSSALKNSVVSGSQDVASSDYVIVNGSQYQVMTKRYDFNMQKVPFGTQLNNNLSKYIGLGLSIPIFNGAQTRSRVRNAKIQFKTSQLVEKSTAILLQQAIEQAYVNFKNIADKYKILLDQSTAFTESFNAAQAKFEAGVITSDIFLIAKNNLDKTKVNLIAAKYDYVLRTKILDYYKGKALW
;
A
#
# COMPACT_ATOMS: atom_id res chain seq x y z
N MET A 1 -33.23 49.33 -22.20
CA MET A 1 -32.79 48.53 -21.06
C MET A 1 -33.93 47.58 -20.66
N LYS A 2 -33.98 46.37 -21.16
CA LYS A 2 -34.95 45.35 -20.73
C LYS A 2 -34.13 44.16 -20.16
N LYS A 3 -34.28 43.95 -18.84
CA LYS A 3 -33.69 42.79 -18.13
C LYS A 3 -34.64 41.63 -18.30
N THR A 4 -34.20 40.60 -19.03
CA THR A 4 -34.92 39.33 -19.16
C THR A 4 -34.38 38.39 -18.09
N ALA A 5 -35.17 38.05 -17.08
CA ALA A 5 -34.86 37.06 -16.07
C ALA A 5 -35.17 35.69 -16.64
N ILE A 6 -34.16 34.83 -16.80
CA ILE A 6 -34.30 33.42 -17.14
C ILE A 6 -34.47 32.64 -15.83
N ILE A 7 -35.68 32.14 -15.58
CA ILE A 7 -35.99 31.20 -14.51
C ILE A 7 -35.61 29.80 -15.03
N ILE A 8 -34.48 29.27 -14.53
CA ILE A 8 -34.09 27.84 -14.75
C ILE A 8 -34.91 27.00 -13.79
N LEU A 9 -35.91 26.32 -14.36
CA LEU A 9 -36.70 25.31 -13.64
C LEU A 9 -35.82 24.06 -13.47
N LEU A 10 -35.25 23.89 -12.25
CA LEU A 10 -34.49 22.67 -11.88
C LEU A 10 -35.52 21.54 -11.66
N THR A 11 -35.83 20.78 -12.70
CA THR A 11 -36.57 19.51 -12.57
C THR A 11 -35.60 18.50 -11.96
N GLY A 12 -35.65 18.35 -10.64
CA GLY A 12 -34.97 17.28 -9.93
C GLY A 12 -35.61 15.94 -10.35
N THR A 13 -34.96 15.22 -11.24
CA THR A 13 -35.26 13.80 -11.47
C THR A 13 -34.84 13.06 -10.21
N PHE A 14 -35.82 12.78 -9.33
CA PHE A 14 -35.66 11.77 -8.30
C PHE A 14 -35.42 10.43 -9.01
N TYR A 15 -34.16 10.03 -9.16
CA TYR A 15 -33.82 8.64 -9.39
C TYR A 15 -34.33 7.87 -8.17
N ILE A 16 -35.46 7.17 -8.31
CA ILE A 16 -35.82 6.08 -7.43
C ILE A 16 -34.73 5.04 -7.63
N SER A 17 -33.67 5.13 -6.82
CA SER A 17 -32.64 4.10 -6.71
C SER A 17 -33.37 2.87 -6.16
N SER A 18 -33.80 1.99 -7.06
CA SER A 18 -34.13 0.62 -6.70
C SER A 18 -32.93 0.13 -5.91
N ALA A 19 -33.11 -0.26 -4.66
CA ALA A 19 -32.02 -0.75 -3.82
C ALA A 19 -31.41 -1.98 -4.52
N GLN A 20 -30.39 -1.73 -5.32
CA GLN A 20 -29.71 -2.80 -6.07
C GLN A 20 -28.94 -3.61 -5.04
N LYS A 21 -29.27 -4.90 -4.95
CA LYS A 21 -28.58 -5.82 -4.04
C LYS A 21 -27.09 -5.80 -4.35
N LEU A 22 -26.29 -5.71 -3.32
CA LEU A 22 -24.83 -5.68 -3.44
C LEU A 22 -24.33 -7.06 -3.89
N THR A 23 -23.74 -7.16 -5.09
CA THR A 23 -23.11 -8.39 -5.54
C THR A 23 -21.77 -8.62 -4.82
N LEU A 24 -21.32 -9.87 -4.74
CA LEU A 24 -20.02 -10.19 -4.15
C LEU A 24 -18.86 -9.42 -4.85
N LYS A 25 -18.91 -9.34 -6.18
CA LYS A 25 -17.92 -8.60 -6.98
C LYS A 25 -17.89 -7.11 -6.61
N GLN A 26 -19.06 -6.47 -6.56
CA GLN A 26 -19.18 -5.06 -6.17
C GLN A 26 -18.68 -4.82 -4.74
N ALA A 27 -18.97 -5.74 -3.81
CA ALA A 27 -18.48 -5.67 -2.44
C ALA A 27 -16.93 -5.70 -2.38
N ILE A 28 -16.32 -6.58 -3.16
CA ILE A 28 -14.85 -6.68 -3.24
C ILE A 28 -14.24 -5.40 -3.85
N GLU A 29 -14.77 -4.93 -4.99
CA GLU A 29 -14.29 -3.71 -5.65
C GLU A 29 -14.41 -2.49 -4.74
N MET A 30 -15.56 -2.33 -4.08
CA MET A 30 -15.81 -1.26 -3.10
C MET A 30 -14.87 -1.35 -1.90
N GLY A 31 -14.70 -2.55 -1.34
CA GLY A 31 -13.80 -2.77 -0.21
C GLY A 31 -12.35 -2.43 -0.57
N ILE A 32 -11.85 -2.88 -1.72
CA ILE A 32 -10.48 -2.56 -2.18
C ILE A 32 -10.30 -1.04 -2.38
N ALA A 33 -11.31 -0.36 -2.94
CA ALA A 33 -11.23 1.08 -3.15
C ALA A 33 -11.22 1.89 -1.85
N ASN A 34 -11.99 1.48 -0.85
CA ASN A 34 -12.19 2.24 0.38
C ASN A 34 -11.26 1.81 1.52
N ASN A 35 -10.62 0.64 1.45
CA ASN A 35 -9.85 0.10 2.56
C ASN A 35 -8.57 0.89 2.80
N ILE A 36 -8.39 1.34 4.06
CA ILE A 36 -7.24 2.17 4.46
C ILE A 36 -5.93 1.39 4.38
N ASP A 37 -5.91 0.10 4.70
CA ASP A 37 -4.66 -0.68 4.70
C ASP A 37 -4.21 -1.02 3.28
N VAL A 38 -5.13 -1.26 2.35
CA VAL A 38 -4.83 -1.37 0.91
C VAL A 38 -4.28 -0.05 0.38
N ASN A 39 -4.89 1.09 0.73
CA ASN A 39 -4.42 2.41 0.33
C ASN A 39 -3.03 2.73 0.91
N LYS A 40 -2.74 2.34 2.16
CA LYS A 40 -1.39 2.45 2.75
C LYS A 40 -0.37 1.59 2.00
N ALA A 41 -0.74 0.36 1.63
CA ALA A 41 0.13 -0.52 0.85
C ALA A 41 0.41 0.04 -0.55
N ASP A 42 -0.59 0.67 -1.19
CA ASP A 42 -0.42 1.36 -2.47
C ASP A 42 0.53 2.55 -2.36
N LEU A 43 0.36 3.40 -1.34
CA LEU A 43 1.28 4.52 -1.06
C LEU A 43 2.70 4.03 -0.76
N ALA A 44 2.87 2.91 -0.05
CA ALA A 44 4.18 2.31 0.19
C ALA A 44 4.83 1.83 -1.12
N SER A 45 4.04 1.25 -2.03
CA SER A 45 4.50 0.86 -3.37
C SER A 45 4.91 2.07 -4.21
N GLN A 46 4.12 3.16 -4.19
CA GLN A 46 4.47 4.42 -4.84
C GLN A 46 5.76 5.03 -4.26
N GLN A 47 5.96 5.00 -2.95
CA GLN A 47 7.19 5.45 -2.30
C GLN A 47 8.41 4.63 -2.75
N ALA A 48 8.29 3.30 -2.81
CA ALA A 48 9.34 2.42 -3.33
C ALA A 48 9.65 2.70 -4.80
N LYS A 49 8.63 3.01 -5.62
CA LYS A 49 8.78 3.42 -7.03
C LYS A 49 9.58 4.71 -7.14
N ILE A 50 9.30 5.71 -6.31
CA ILE A 50 10.05 6.97 -6.27
C ILE A 50 11.51 6.71 -5.86
N ALA A 51 11.77 5.86 -4.86
CA ALA A 51 13.12 5.49 -4.44
C ALA A 51 13.89 4.77 -5.57
N MET A 52 13.24 3.89 -6.32
CA MET A 52 13.80 3.26 -7.52
C MET A 52 14.15 4.31 -8.59
N GLN A 53 13.24 5.25 -8.88
CA GLN A 53 13.48 6.31 -9.86
C GLN A 53 14.64 7.22 -9.42
N GLN A 54 14.66 7.64 -8.15
CA GLN A 54 15.74 8.43 -7.59
C GLN A 54 17.08 7.71 -7.69
N SER A 55 17.12 6.40 -7.43
CA SER A 55 18.35 5.63 -7.58
C SER A 55 18.86 5.58 -9.02
N LYS A 56 17.96 5.52 -10.02
CA LYS A 56 18.32 5.61 -11.45
C LYS A 56 18.87 6.99 -11.80
N LEU A 57 18.23 8.06 -11.28
CA LEU A 57 18.66 9.44 -11.51
C LEU A 57 20.01 9.74 -10.86
N SER A 58 20.46 8.97 -9.85
CA SER A 58 21.79 9.13 -9.26
C SER A 58 22.96 8.84 -10.21
N MET A 59 22.70 8.29 -11.39
CA MET A 59 23.68 8.14 -12.47
C MET A 59 23.87 9.43 -13.27
N LEU A 60 22.97 10.39 -13.18
CA LEU A 60 23.03 11.65 -13.91
C LEU A 60 23.88 12.69 -13.15
N PRO A 61 24.50 13.65 -13.87
CA PRO A 61 25.18 14.75 -13.23
C PRO A 61 24.20 15.62 -12.43
N ASN A 62 24.64 16.07 -11.26
CA ASN A 62 23.96 17.14 -10.54
C ASN A 62 24.32 18.50 -11.11
N LEU A 63 23.49 19.51 -10.88
CA LEU A 63 23.75 20.90 -11.25
C LEU A 63 23.31 21.79 -10.09
N ASN A 64 24.29 22.53 -9.54
CA ASN A 64 24.03 23.43 -8.42
C ASN A 64 24.53 24.82 -8.77
N ALA A 65 23.75 25.84 -8.49
CA ALA A 65 24.14 27.24 -8.56
C ALA A 65 24.26 27.80 -7.14
N SER A 66 25.29 28.64 -6.92
CA SER A 66 25.50 29.32 -5.67
C SER A 66 25.80 30.79 -5.90
N ALA A 67 25.28 31.67 -5.06
CA ALA A 67 25.57 33.08 -5.02
C ALA A 67 25.76 33.51 -3.56
N GLY A 68 26.86 34.15 -3.27
CA GLY A 68 27.16 34.73 -1.96
C GLY A 68 27.58 36.17 -2.11
N TYR A 69 27.08 37.06 -1.26
CA TYR A 69 27.51 38.48 -1.20
C TYR A 69 27.59 38.90 0.27
N GLY A 70 28.67 39.55 0.60
CA GLY A 70 28.89 39.96 1.99
C GLY A 70 29.86 41.13 2.11
N THR A 71 29.95 41.73 3.31
CA THR A 71 30.85 42.78 3.66
C THR A 71 31.85 42.30 4.71
N THR A 72 33.12 42.51 4.45
CA THR A 72 34.20 42.24 5.42
C THR A 72 34.85 43.58 5.81
N SER A 73 34.94 43.86 7.11
CA SER A 73 35.54 45.09 7.66
C SER A 73 36.79 44.78 8.49
N GLY A 74 37.80 45.58 8.37
CA GLY A 74 39.09 45.41 9.07
C GLY A 74 40.22 45.06 8.12
N ARG A 75 41.33 44.51 8.70
CA ARG A 75 42.49 44.07 7.90
C ARG A 75 42.14 42.75 7.21
N THR A 76 42.00 42.79 5.93
CA THR A 76 41.60 41.63 5.12
C THR A 76 42.44 41.56 3.84
N ASN A 77 42.50 40.39 3.22
CA ASN A 77 43.08 40.23 1.90
C ASN A 77 42.00 40.48 0.82
N ASP A 78 42.32 41.37 -0.11
CA ASP A 78 41.43 41.57 -1.29
C ASP A 78 41.58 40.33 -2.20
N PRO A 79 40.50 39.56 -2.42
CA PRO A 79 40.55 38.35 -3.26
C PRO A 79 40.91 38.63 -4.73
N THR A 80 40.87 39.87 -5.16
CA THR A 80 41.16 40.28 -6.54
C THR A 80 42.64 40.69 -6.72
N THR A 81 43.16 41.46 -5.79
CA THR A 81 44.50 41.99 -5.88
C THR A 81 45.51 41.19 -5.05
N ASN A 82 45.03 40.31 -4.19
CA ASN A 82 45.80 39.55 -3.19
C ASN A 82 46.63 40.44 -2.22
N ALA A 83 46.26 41.72 -2.07
CA ALA A 83 46.92 42.66 -1.18
C ALA A 83 46.19 42.77 0.16
N PHE A 84 46.95 42.99 1.26
CA PHE A 84 46.37 43.31 2.55
C PHE A 84 45.86 44.74 2.58
N ILE A 85 44.60 44.91 2.84
CA ILE A 85 43.90 46.20 2.94
C ILE A 85 43.21 46.32 4.28
N ASN A 86 43.13 47.49 4.85
CA ASN A 86 42.42 47.81 6.09
C ASN A 86 41.22 48.72 5.80
N GLN A 87 40.20 48.09 5.24
CA GLN A 87 38.93 48.81 4.88
C GLN A 87 37.76 47.84 4.82
N SER A 88 36.56 48.36 4.75
CA SER A 88 35.38 47.55 4.45
C SER A 88 35.30 47.26 2.94
N ILE A 89 35.27 45.98 2.60
CA ILE A 89 35.06 45.54 1.23
C ILE A 89 33.78 44.74 1.11
N ASN A 90 33.01 44.94 0.07
CA ASN A 90 31.92 44.10 -0.33
C ASN A 90 32.47 43.10 -1.34
N ALA A 91 32.26 41.83 -1.07
CA ALA A 91 32.70 40.75 -1.97
C ALA A 91 31.54 39.85 -2.31
N GLY A 92 31.49 39.34 -3.52
CA GLY A 92 30.50 38.38 -3.98
C GLY A 92 31.15 37.24 -4.74
N ASN A 93 30.71 36.01 -4.43
CA ASN A 93 31.10 34.81 -5.16
C ASN A 93 29.87 34.20 -5.85
N TYR A 94 30.02 33.92 -7.12
CA TYR A 94 28.93 33.38 -7.98
C TYR A 94 29.47 32.16 -8.70
N GLY A 95 28.70 31.03 -8.68
CA GLY A 95 29.20 29.82 -9.31
C GLY A 95 28.10 28.85 -9.68
N ILE A 96 28.38 28.04 -10.68
CA ILE A 96 27.61 26.86 -11.10
C ILE A 96 28.57 25.69 -11.09
N GLN A 97 28.18 24.60 -10.45
CA GLN A 97 28.97 23.38 -10.37
C GLN A 97 28.13 22.16 -10.75
N SER A 98 28.76 21.20 -11.40
CA SER A 98 28.16 19.94 -11.79
C SER A 98 29.15 18.82 -11.56
N GLY A 99 28.64 17.66 -11.11
CA GLY A 99 29.47 16.48 -10.91
C GLY A 99 28.71 15.20 -11.21
N VAL A 100 29.42 14.22 -11.75
CA VAL A 100 28.88 12.89 -12.03
C VAL A 100 29.91 11.82 -11.62
N THR A 101 29.41 10.75 -11.01
CA THR A 101 30.23 9.58 -10.70
C THR A 101 30.31 8.66 -11.91
N LEU A 102 31.52 8.50 -12.47
CA LEU A 102 31.77 7.62 -13.61
C LEU A 102 31.94 6.16 -13.20
N PHE A 103 32.58 5.94 -12.03
CA PHE A 103 32.81 4.61 -11.47
C PHE A 103 32.89 4.68 -9.93
N ASN A 104 32.26 3.72 -9.25
CA ASN A 104 32.33 3.57 -7.78
C ASN A 104 32.22 2.10 -7.35
N GLY A 105 32.94 1.21 -8.03
CA GLY A 105 32.89 -0.23 -7.75
C GLY A 105 31.52 -0.87 -8.02
N LEU A 106 30.76 -0.36 -8.97
CA LEU A 106 29.39 -0.78 -9.29
C LEU A 106 28.36 -0.59 -8.16
N SER A 107 28.67 0.27 -7.18
CA SER A 107 27.79 0.55 -6.04
C SER A 107 26.45 1.14 -6.52
N ILE A 108 26.47 2.14 -7.40
CA ILE A 108 25.26 2.77 -7.95
C ILE A 108 24.41 1.73 -8.69
N GLN A 109 25.01 0.93 -9.59
CA GLN A 109 24.29 -0.06 -10.38
C GLN A 109 23.64 -1.15 -9.50
N ASN A 110 24.35 -1.63 -8.48
CA ASN A 110 23.78 -2.60 -7.54
C ASN A 110 22.70 -1.98 -6.64
N ASN A 111 22.84 -0.69 -6.27
CA ASN A 111 21.80 0.02 -5.53
C ASN A 111 20.52 0.21 -6.35
N ILE A 112 20.65 0.51 -7.67
CA ILE A 112 19.50 0.57 -8.59
C ILE A 112 18.80 -0.79 -8.64
N LYS A 113 19.58 -1.90 -8.79
CA LYS A 113 19.00 -3.25 -8.79
C LYS A 113 18.30 -3.57 -7.46
N ALA A 114 18.88 -3.19 -6.32
CA ALA A 114 18.29 -3.38 -5.02
C ALA A 114 16.97 -2.63 -4.88
N ASN A 115 16.91 -1.35 -5.26
CA ASN A 115 15.70 -0.54 -5.19
C ASN A 115 14.63 -0.99 -6.20
N THR A 116 15.03 -1.51 -7.38
CA THR A 116 14.09 -2.09 -8.34
C THR A 116 13.42 -3.34 -7.77
N LEU A 117 14.20 -4.24 -7.16
CA LEU A 117 13.66 -5.43 -6.50
C LEU A 117 12.81 -5.07 -5.27
N ALA A 118 13.21 -4.05 -4.50
CA ALA A 118 12.41 -3.53 -3.39
C ALA A 118 11.05 -2.97 -3.85
N TYR A 119 11.01 -2.31 -5.02
CA TYR A 119 9.76 -1.85 -5.63
C TYR A 119 8.88 -3.04 -6.05
N HIS A 120 9.43 -4.04 -6.73
CA HIS A 120 8.66 -5.25 -7.08
C HIS A 120 8.15 -6.01 -5.84
N ALA A 121 8.94 -6.04 -4.76
CA ALA A 121 8.46 -6.60 -3.49
C ALA A 121 7.23 -5.84 -2.98
N SER A 122 7.26 -4.50 -3.00
CA SER A 122 6.15 -3.67 -2.53
C SER A 122 4.90 -3.77 -3.40
N GLU A 123 5.05 -4.02 -4.72
CA GLU A 123 3.92 -4.33 -5.61
C GLU A 123 3.24 -5.65 -5.20
N MET A 124 4.04 -6.66 -4.84
CA MET A 124 3.51 -7.95 -4.37
C MET A 124 2.90 -7.84 -2.97
N GLU A 125 3.45 -7.03 -2.08
CA GLU A 125 2.87 -6.72 -0.77
C GLU A 125 1.50 -6.02 -0.90
N LEU A 126 1.36 -5.10 -1.85
CA LEU A 126 0.06 -4.50 -2.19
C LEU A 126 -0.94 -5.55 -2.69
N GLN A 127 -0.50 -6.44 -3.58
CA GLN A 127 -1.36 -7.52 -4.07
C GLN A 127 -1.79 -8.45 -2.93
N GLN A 128 -0.88 -8.83 -2.04
CA GLN A 128 -1.18 -9.61 -0.84
C GLN A 128 -2.23 -8.93 0.05
N SER A 129 -2.13 -7.61 0.24
CA SER A 129 -3.10 -6.85 1.02
C SER A 129 -4.51 -6.88 0.39
N LYS A 130 -4.58 -6.75 -0.94
CA LYS A 130 -5.83 -6.88 -1.70
C LYS A 130 -6.43 -8.27 -1.59
N ASP A 131 -5.61 -9.31 -1.74
CA ASP A 131 -6.02 -10.70 -1.66
C ASP A 131 -6.56 -11.05 -0.27
N GLN A 132 -5.87 -10.63 0.79
CA GLN A 132 -6.31 -10.84 2.17
C GLN A 132 -7.64 -10.14 2.46
N LEU A 133 -7.79 -8.89 2.02
CA LEU A 133 -9.05 -8.16 2.14
C LEU A 133 -10.17 -8.86 1.38
N THR A 134 -9.91 -9.35 0.18
CA THR A 134 -10.88 -10.08 -0.64
C THR A 134 -11.41 -11.31 0.08
N ILE A 135 -10.55 -12.13 0.70
CA ILE A 135 -10.97 -13.30 1.49
C ILE A 135 -11.84 -12.87 2.67
N ASN A 136 -11.47 -11.80 3.38
CA ASN A 136 -12.23 -11.29 4.52
C ASN A 136 -13.62 -10.80 4.08
N ILE A 137 -13.73 -10.13 2.91
CA ILE A 137 -15.01 -9.70 2.34
C ILE A 137 -15.87 -10.90 1.96
N ILE A 138 -15.29 -11.92 1.32
CA ILE A 138 -16.02 -13.16 0.97
C ILE A 138 -16.57 -13.79 2.25
N LEU A 139 -15.76 -13.91 3.30
CA LEU A 139 -16.21 -14.45 4.60
C LEU A 139 -17.35 -13.63 5.18
N ALA A 140 -17.24 -12.31 5.25
CA ALA A 140 -18.28 -11.44 5.78
C ALA A 140 -19.57 -11.51 4.94
N TYR A 141 -19.45 -11.56 3.62
CA TYR A 141 -20.57 -11.69 2.69
C TYR A 141 -21.32 -13.01 2.89
N LEU A 142 -20.59 -14.14 2.97
CA LEU A 142 -21.17 -15.46 3.22
C LEU A 142 -21.83 -15.55 4.61
N ASN A 143 -21.29 -14.86 5.62
CA ASN A 143 -21.90 -14.77 6.95
C ASN A 143 -23.25 -14.02 6.90
N VAL A 144 -23.36 -12.95 6.10
CA VAL A 144 -24.66 -12.27 5.88
C VAL A 144 -25.67 -13.22 5.27
N LEU A 145 -25.30 -13.90 4.17
CA LEU A 145 -26.18 -14.86 3.51
C LEU A 145 -26.60 -16.01 4.44
N SER A 146 -25.68 -16.53 5.24
CA SER A 146 -25.96 -17.57 6.23
C SER A 146 -26.96 -17.08 7.29
N ALA A 147 -26.76 -15.86 7.82
CA ALA A 147 -27.68 -15.28 8.79
C ALA A 147 -29.07 -15.02 8.22
N GLU A 148 -29.18 -14.60 6.96
CA GLU A 148 -30.45 -14.40 6.27
C GLU A 148 -31.21 -15.73 6.06
N ASP A 149 -30.51 -16.80 5.67
CA ASP A 149 -31.09 -18.13 5.52
C ASP A 149 -31.55 -18.71 6.86
N LEU A 150 -30.77 -18.49 7.93
CA LEU A 150 -31.16 -18.88 9.29
C LEU A 150 -32.42 -18.12 9.76
N LEU A 151 -32.52 -16.82 9.48
CA LEU A 151 -33.72 -16.04 9.80
C LEU A 151 -34.94 -16.53 8.98
N ALA A 152 -34.75 -16.82 7.71
CA ALA A 152 -35.81 -17.37 6.88
C ALA A 152 -36.31 -18.73 7.42
N ASN A 153 -35.38 -19.61 7.81
CA ASN A 153 -35.69 -20.90 8.41
C ASN A 153 -36.41 -20.73 9.77
N ALA A 154 -35.94 -19.83 10.65
CA ALA A 154 -36.59 -19.55 11.94
C ALA A 154 -38.06 -19.07 11.77
N LYS A 155 -38.32 -18.23 10.77
CA LYS A 155 -39.69 -17.79 10.46
C LYS A 155 -40.59 -18.95 10.01
N LEU A 156 -40.05 -19.85 9.15
CA LEU A 156 -40.81 -21.05 8.72
C LEU A 156 -41.09 -21.99 9.90
N GLN A 157 -40.13 -22.15 10.83
CA GLN A 157 -40.31 -22.98 12.03
C GLN A 157 -41.38 -22.38 12.94
N GLU A 158 -41.36 -21.07 13.16
CA GLU A 158 -42.40 -20.39 13.98
C GLU A 158 -43.79 -20.47 13.35
N GLU A 159 -43.88 -20.26 12.03
CA GLU A 159 -45.17 -20.38 11.33
C GLU A 159 -45.77 -21.77 11.50
N GLY A 160 -44.95 -22.83 11.38
CA GLY A 160 -45.41 -24.20 11.62
C GLY A 160 -45.89 -24.42 13.04
N THR A 161 -45.07 -24.03 14.05
CA THR A 161 -45.44 -24.18 15.47
C THR A 161 -46.68 -23.36 15.83
N ARG A 162 -46.84 -22.17 15.26
CA ARG A 162 -48.01 -21.31 15.48
C ARG A 162 -49.28 -21.98 15.01
N LYS A 163 -49.29 -22.57 13.79
CA LYS A 163 -50.46 -23.29 13.27
C LYS A 163 -50.87 -24.42 14.20
N GLU A 164 -49.92 -25.22 14.69
CA GLU A 164 -50.22 -26.32 15.59
C GLU A 164 -50.70 -25.81 17.00
N ALA A 165 -50.10 -24.76 17.53
CA ALA A 165 -50.49 -24.15 18.77
C ALA A 165 -51.91 -23.55 18.73
N ASP A 166 -52.29 -22.94 17.58
CA ASP A 166 -53.65 -22.41 17.37
C ASP A 166 -54.70 -23.54 17.34
N ILE A 167 -54.40 -24.67 16.66
CA ILE A 167 -55.26 -25.87 16.66
C ILE A 167 -55.39 -26.43 18.04
N ASP A 168 -54.29 -26.60 18.77
CA ASP A 168 -54.31 -27.16 20.13
C ASP A 168 -54.96 -26.21 21.16
N SER A 169 -54.92 -24.89 20.90
CA SER A 169 -55.70 -23.93 21.72
C SER A 169 -57.22 -24.21 21.66
N ILE A 170 -57.73 -24.48 20.46
CA ILE A 170 -59.14 -24.81 20.26
C ILE A 170 -59.48 -26.16 20.90
N LYS A 171 -58.64 -27.19 20.72
CA LYS A 171 -58.84 -28.52 21.34
C LYS A 171 -58.79 -28.45 22.88
N ASN A 172 -57.88 -27.64 23.44
CA ASN A 172 -57.81 -27.44 24.90
C ASN A 172 -59.06 -26.76 25.44
N GLN A 173 -59.59 -25.73 24.77
CA GLN A 173 -60.83 -25.04 25.17
C GLN A 173 -62.05 -25.95 25.13
N SER A 174 -62.07 -26.91 24.20
CA SER A 174 -63.15 -27.92 24.12
C SER A 174 -62.91 -29.11 25.05
N GLY A 175 -61.81 -29.16 25.78
CA GLY A 175 -61.47 -30.30 26.66
C GLY A 175 -60.99 -31.55 25.92
N ALA A 176 -60.67 -31.44 24.64
CA ALA A 176 -60.29 -32.58 23.79
C ALA A 176 -58.85 -33.03 24.00
N ILE A 177 -57.98 -32.20 24.60
CA ILE A 177 -56.58 -32.50 24.95
C ILE A 177 -56.28 -32.04 26.36
N PRO A 178 -55.26 -32.63 27.05
CA PRO A 178 -54.74 -32.15 28.30
C PRO A 178 -54.19 -30.74 28.19
N PRO A 179 -54.40 -29.85 29.22
CA PRO A 179 -53.79 -28.50 29.22
C PRO A 179 -52.27 -28.52 29.06
N SER A 180 -51.58 -29.57 29.55
CA SER A 180 -50.14 -29.76 29.39
C SER A 180 -49.67 -29.72 27.96
N ASP A 181 -50.40 -30.33 27.04
CA ASP A 181 -50.05 -30.45 25.63
C ASP A 181 -50.12 -29.09 24.92
N TYR A 182 -51.17 -28.31 25.18
CA TYR A 182 -51.29 -26.93 24.70
C TYR A 182 -50.16 -26.02 25.26
N TYR A 183 -49.88 -26.08 26.58
CA TYR A 183 -48.85 -25.23 27.13
C TYR A 183 -47.45 -25.65 26.72
N THR A 184 -47.20 -26.92 26.37
CA THR A 184 -45.94 -27.40 25.80
C THR A 184 -45.71 -26.79 24.41
N LEU A 185 -46.69 -26.78 23.51
CA LEU A 185 -46.62 -26.13 22.21
C LEU A 185 -46.56 -24.62 22.32
N LYS A 186 -47.26 -24.01 23.26
CA LYS A 186 -47.17 -22.57 23.53
C LYS A 186 -45.76 -22.15 24.00
N GLY A 187 -45.13 -22.98 24.82
CA GLY A 187 -43.72 -22.79 25.21
C GLY A 187 -42.77 -22.91 24.02
N GLN A 188 -42.99 -23.90 23.15
CA GLN A 188 -42.18 -24.02 21.92
C GLN A 188 -42.38 -22.84 20.96
N LEU A 189 -43.59 -22.33 20.82
CA LEU A 189 -43.84 -21.12 20.02
C LEU A 189 -43.06 -19.90 20.56
N ALA A 190 -43.04 -19.72 21.85
CA ALA A 190 -42.24 -18.65 22.49
C ALA A 190 -40.73 -18.83 22.22
N ASN A 191 -40.20 -20.07 22.25
CA ASN A 191 -38.83 -20.36 21.87
C ASN A 191 -38.56 -20.05 20.37
N ASP A 192 -39.46 -20.39 19.47
CA ASP A 192 -39.32 -20.11 18.04
C ASP A 192 -39.34 -18.58 17.77
N GLN A 193 -40.21 -17.83 18.50
CA GLN A 193 -40.22 -16.36 18.45
C GLN A 193 -38.88 -15.75 18.96
N LEU A 194 -38.30 -16.31 20.02
CA LEU A 194 -36.96 -15.91 20.50
C LEU A 194 -35.91 -16.18 19.43
N ASN A 195 -35.93 -17.35 18.78
CA ASN A 195 -35.02 -17.69 17.70
C ASN A 195 -35.11 -16.71 16.52
N ILE A 196 -36.31 -16.20 16.22
CA ILE A 196 -36.49 -15.12 15.20
C ILE A 196 -35.83 -13.84 15.66
N ALA A 197 -35.97 -13.44 16.93
CA ALA A 197 -35.36 -12.23 17.46
C ALA A 197 -33.82 -12.32 17.41
N ASP A 198 -33.27 -13.46 17.84
CA ASP A 198 -31.82 -13.73 17.78
C ASP A 198 -31.29 -13.76 16.34
N SER A 199 -32.00 -14.40 15.43
CA SER A 199 -31.63 -14.44 14.02
C SER A 199 -31.70 -13.06 13.35
N LYS A 200 -32.68 -12.21 13.70
CA LYS A 200 -32.72 -10.80 13.26
C LYS A 200 -31.50 -10.02 13.77
N ALA A 201 -31.14 -10.18 15.03
CA ALA A 201 -29.95 -9.56 15.59
C ALA A 201 -28.68 -10.03 14.88
N ALA A 202 -28.56 -11.32 14.55
CA ALA A 202 -27.45 -11.88 13.80
C ALA A 202 -27.34 -11.27 12.39
N VAL A 203 -28.45 -11.11 11.65
CA VAL A 203 -28.48 -10.44 10.33
C VAL A 203 -27.97 -9.00 10.46
N THR A 204 -28.49 -8.24 11.45
CA THR A 204 -28.03 -6.86 11.68
C THR A 204 -26.55 -6.79 11.98
N THR A 205 -26.05 -7.67 12.85
CA THR A 205 -24.64 -7.72 13.24
C THR A 205 -23.71 -8.09 12.07
N THR A 206 -24.10 -9.08 11.26
CA THR A 206 -23.30 -9.51 10.11
C THR A 206 -23.29 -8.45 8.99
N ARG A 207 -24.40 -7.77 8.75
CA ARG A 207 -24.48 -6.63 7.82
C ARG A 207 -23.64 -5.45 8.30
N LEU A 208 -23.66 -5.15 9.59
CA LEU A 208 -22.79 -4.13 10.19
C LEU A 208 -21.31 -4.50 9.99
N ALA A 209 -20.92 -5.74 10.28
CA ALA A 209 -19.54 -6.20 10.09
C ALA A 209 -19.09 -6.08 8.62
N LEU A 210 -19.96 -6.43 7.67
CA LEU A 210 -19.67 -6.23 6.24
C LEU A 210 -19.51 -4.75 5.91
N ALA A 211 -20.42 -3.87 6.36
CA ALA A 211 -20.32 -2.42 6.11
C ALA A 211 -19.02 -1.83 6.69
N GLN A 212 -18.63 -2.24 7.89
CA GLN A 212 -17.36 -1.82 8.52
C GLN A 212 -16.15 -2.29 7.72
N LEU A 213 -16.17 -3.52 7.20
CA LEU A 213 -15.08 -4.05 6.37
C LEU A 213 -14.96 -3.32 5.02
N LEU A 214 -16.11 -2.88 4.46
CA LEU A 214 -16.18 -2.07 3.25
C LEU A 214 -15.85 -0.59 3.48
N ASN A 215 -15.68 -0.16 4.73
CA ASN A 215 -15.52 1.24 5.14
C ASN A 215 -16.65 2.15 4.61
N ILE A 216 -17.89 1.67 4.69
CA ILE A 216 -19.09 2.45 4.36
C ILE A 216 -19.96 2.69 5.61
N PRO A 217 -20.71 3.79 5.65
CA PRO A 217 -21.70 4.00 6.71
C PRO A 217 -22.70 2.84 6.75
N TYR A 218 -22.98 2.33 7.96
CA TYR A 218 -24.01 1.31 8.11
C TYR A 218 -25.39 1.88 7.75
N ASN A 219 -26.13 1.11 6.97
CA ASN A 219 -27.53 1.37 6.65
C ASN A 219 -28.29 0.03 6.72
N ASP A 220 -29.44 0.04 7.37
CA ASP A 220 -30.32 -1.17 7.48
C ASP A 220 -30.79 -1.70 6.13
N SER A 221 -30.75 -0.87 5.06
CA SER A 221 -31.08 -1.27 3.70
C SER A 221 -29.96 -1.98 2.94
N LEU A 222 -28.81 -2.25 3.59
CA LEU A 222 -27.74 -3.03 2.97
C LEU A 222 -28.22 -4.46 2.73
N ASP A 223 -28.58 -4.78 1.49
CA ASP A 223 -29.00 -6.09 1.06
C ASP A 223 -27.97 -6.71 0.12
N VAL A 224 -27.74 -8.01 0.25
CA VAL A 224 -26.74 -8.75 -0.54
C VAL A 224 -27.42 -9.66 -1.54
N GLU A 225 -26.78 -9.85 -2.70
CA GLU A 225 -27.29 -10.78 -3.71
C GLU A 225 -26.97 -12.22 -3.31
N ARG A 226 -27.92 -13.13 -3.52
CA ARG A 226 -27.69 -14.56 -3.27
C ARG A 226 -26.71 -15.14 -4.28
N LEU A 227 -25.87 -16.06 -3.82
CA LEU A 227 -25.01 -16.81 -4.72
C LEU A 227 -25.85 -17.76 -5.58
N PRO A 228 -25.46 -17.99 -6.85
CA PRO A 228 -26.11 -18.96 -7.70
C PRO A 228 -25.94 -20.39 -7.15
N GLU A 229 -26.89 -21.28 -7.43
CA GLU A 229 -26.91 -22.63 -6.85
C GLU A 229 -25.70 -23.49 -7.24
N ASP A 230 -25.12 -23.26 -8.42
CA ASP A 230 -23.91 -23.94 -8.89
C ASP A 230 -22.67 -23.62 -8.03
N ALA A 231 -22.66 -22.49 -7.33
CA ALA A 231 -21.61 -22.15 -6.36
C ALA A 231 -21.50 -23.16 -5.20
N PHE A 232 -22.53 -23.98 -4.97
CA PHE A 232 -22.57 -24.98 -3.90
C PHE A 232 -22.27 -26.41 -4.38
N ASN A 233 -22.16 -26.65 -5.69
CA ASN A 233 -21.97 -27.98 -6.29
C ASN A 233 -20.49 -28.30 -6.61
N ILE A 234 -19.55 -27.73 -5.87
CA ILE A 234 -18.14 -27.85 -6.18
C ILE A 234 -17.60 -29.21 -5.70
N GLN A 235 -17.29 -30.10 -6.63
CA GLN A 235 -16.43 -31.26 -6.35
C GLN A 235 -14.97 -30.83 -6.43
N TYR A 236 -14.30 -30.77 -5.28
CA TYR A 236 -12.90 -30.34 -5.21
C TYR A 236 -11.97 -31.56 -5.25
N ILE A 237 -11.21 -31.69 -6.33
CA ILE A 237 -10.20 -32.75 -6.50
C ILE A 237 -8.83 -32.06 -6.62
N ALA A 238 -8.09 -31.97 -5.52
CA ALA A 238 -6.70 -31.59 -5.56
C ALA A 238 -5.96 -32.08 -4.32
N ASP A 239 -4.73 -32.51 -4.52
CA ASP A 239 -3.79 -32.89 -3.47
C ASP A 239 -3.12 -31.62 -2.88
N PRO A 240 -2.91 -31.55 -1.55
CA PRO A 240 -2.23 -30.42 -0.89
C PRO A 240 -0.84 -30.11 -1.49
N ALA A 241 -0.09 -31.14 -1.90
CA ALA A 241 1.23 -30.96 -2.50
C ALA A 241 1.14 -30.17 -3.81
N THR A 242 0.19 -30.49 -4.68
CA THR A 242 -0.03 -29.77 -5.94
C THR A 242 -0.46 -28.32 -5.71
N ILE A 243 -1.27 -28.07 -4.67
CA ILE A 243 -1.67 -26.71 -4.29
C ILE A 243 -0.45 -25.92 -3.82
N TYR A 244 0.40 -26.53 -2.98
CA TYR A 244 1.61 -25.89 -2.47
C TYR A 244 2.59 -25.54 -3.59
N ASP A 245 2.87 -26.44 -4.52
CA ASP A 245 3.77 -26.20 -5.65
C ASP A 245 3.27 -25.03 -6.52
N THR A 246 1.96 -24.95 -6.74
CA THR A 246 1.35 -23.84 -7.48
C THR A 246 1.46 -22.54 -6.71
N ALA A 247 1.16 -22.56 -5.41
CA ALA A 247 1.22 -21.39 -4.53
C ALA A 247 2.65 -20.84 -4.43
N MET A 248 3.67 -21.69 -4.33
CA MET A 248 5.08 -21.26 -4.30
C MET A 248 5.49 -20.46 -5.53
N GLN A 249 4.87 -20.70 -6.69
CA GLN A 249 5.20 -20.00 -7.93
C GLN A 249 4.39 -18.71 -8.11
N GLN A 250 3.13 -18.66 -7.63
CA GLN A 250 2.19 -17.61 -7.98
C GLN A 250 1.83 -16.68 -6.82
N PHE A 251 1.99 -17.14 -5.58
CA PHE A 251 1.48 -16.44 -4.42
C PHE A 251 2.22 -15.11 -4.17
N ALA A 252 1.47 -14.01 -4.05
CA ALA A 252 2.03 -12.67 -3.95
C ALA A 252 2.98 -12.52 -2.74
N GLN A 253 2.63 -13.11 -1.58
CA GLN A 253 3.47 -13.08 -0.39
C GLN A 253 4.83 -13.76 -0.60
N ILE A 254 4.88 -14.91 -1.29
CA ILE A 254 6.14 -15.62 -1.58
C ILE A 254 7.00 -14.78 -2.52
N LYS A 255 6.41 -14.22 -3.58
CA LYS A 255 7.12 -13.33 -4.50
C LYS A 255 7.66 -12.09 -3.77
N ALA A 256 6.89 -11.51 -2.87
CA ALA A 256 7.30 -10.33 -2.09
C ALA A 256 8.57 -10.62 -1.26
N VAL A 257 8.55 -11.70 -0.45
CA VAL A 257 9.72 -12.04 0.39
C VAL A 257 10.92 -12.47 -0.45
N HIS A 258 10.71 -13.15 -1.59
CA HIS A 258 11.78 -13.48 -2.53
C HIS A 258 12.46 -12.22 -3.09
N PHE A 259 11.69 -11.26 -3.60
CA PHE A 259 12.23 -9.98 -4.08
C PHE A 259 12.91 -9.18 -2.96
N ARG A 260 12.43 -9.25 -1.70
CA ARG A 260 13.11 -8.63 -0.55
C ARG A 260 14.47 -9.27 -0.29
N THR A 261 14.56 -10.61 -0.39
CA THR A 261 15.82 -11.35 -0.24
C THR A 261 16.82 -10.99 -1.33
N GLU A 262 16.38 -10.98 -2.61
CA GLU A 262 17.23 -10.56 -3.71
C GLU A 262 17.66 -9.09 -3.61
N SER A 263 16.77 -8.20 -3.19
CA SER A 263 17.08 -6.79 -2.94
C SER A 263 18.19 -6.65 -1.90
N ALA A 264 18.09 -7.37 -0.77
CA ALA A 264 19.10 -7.38 0.28
C ALA A 264 20.45 -7.91 -0.24
N GLU A 265 20.46 -8.93 -1.11
CA GLU A 265 21.69 -9.43 -1.76
C GLU A 265 22.36 -8.35 -2.62
N LYS A 266 21.58 -7.65 -3.47
CA LYS A 266 22.11 -6.56 -4.31
C LYS A 266 22.62 -5.40 -3.47
N TYR A 267 21.94 -5.10 -2.36
CA TYR A 267 22.38 -4.06 -1.42
C TYR A 267 23.73 -4.40 -0.77
N VAL A 268 23.99 -5.67 -0.40
CA VAL A 268 25.32 -6.12 0.03
C VAL A 268 26.37 -5.85 -1.05
N LYS A 269 26.04 -6.13 -2.33
CA LYS A 269 26.95 -5.88 -3.47
C LYS A 269 27.20 -4.37 -3.64
N ALA A 270 26.17 -3.53 -3.48
CA ALA A 270 26.27 -2.08 -3.53
C ALA A 270 27.23 -1.55 -2.46
N LEU A 271 27.09 -1.99 -1.21
CA LEU A 271 27.96 -1.57 -0.11
C LEU A 271 29.41 -2.08 -0.26
N ARG A 272 29.60 -3.27 -0.83
CA ARG A 272 30.94 -3.76 -1.19
C ARG A 272 31.62 -2.86 -2.23
N GLY A 273 30.84 -2.32 -3.18
CA GLY A 273 31.32 -1.35 -4.17
C GLY A 273 32.04 -0.15 -3.56
N LEU A 274 31.59 0.31 -2.38
CA LEU A 274 32.19 1.44 -1.67
C LEU A 274 33.60 1.16 -1.11
N LEU A 275 34.10 -0.07 -1.20
CA LEU A 275 35.49 -0.42 -0.86
C LEU A 275 36.45 -0.22 -2.05
N TYR A 276 35.96 0.05 -3.24
CA TYR A 276 36.74 0.28 -4.45
C TYR A 276 36.93 1.77 -4.70
N PRO A 277 37.92 2.14 -5.54
CA PRO A 277 38.11 3.54 -5.93
C PRO A 277 36.85 4.13 -6.61
N THR A 278 36.66 5.44 -6.37
CA THR A 278 35.60 6.22 -7.01
C THR A 278 36.22 7.19 -8.01
N LEU A 279 35.79 7.16 -9.27
CA LEU A 279 36.13 8.09 -10.32
C LEU A 279 34.96 9.03 -10.58
N SER A 280 35.18 10.32 -10.50
CA SER A 280 34.17 11.35 -10.76
C SER A 280 34.67 12.35 -11.83
N LEU A 281 33.74 12.89 -12.61
CA LEU A 281 33.92 14.02 -13.49
C LEU A 281 33.24 15.24 -12.83
N ASN A 282 33.98 16.31 -12.65
CA ASN A 282 33.49 17.54 -12.05
C ASN A 282 33.74 18.72 -13.00
N GLY A 283 32.76 19.61 -13.09
CA GLY A 283 32.86 20.85 -13.84
C GLY A 283 32.35 22.02 -13.01
N SER A 284 32.99 23.19 -13.12
CA SER A 284 32.47 24.40 -12.52
C SER A 284 32.74 25.63 -13.38
N ILE A 285 31.85 26.59 -13.26
CA ILE A 285 31.97 27.92 -13.79
C ILE A 285 31.74 28.86 -12.63
N GLY A 286 32.73 29.77 -12.38
CA GLY A 286 32.62 30.70 -11.26
C GLY A 286 33.15 32.07 -11.61
N SER A 287 32.70 33.08 -10.89
CA SER A 287 33.25 34.42 -10.92
C SER A 287 33.10 35.10 -9.56
N TYR A 288 33.86 36.14 -9.33
CA TYR A 288 33.79 36.91 -8.09
C TYR A 288 33.83 38.42 -8.34
N TYR A 289 33.32 39.15 -7.37
CA TYR A 289 33.25 40.59 -7.35
C TYR A 289 33.92 41.12 -6.07
N SER A 290 34.66 42.22 -6.19
CA SER A 290 35.18 42.99 -5.04
C SER A 290 34.95 44.46 -5.25
N SER A 291 34.39 45.20 -4.25
CA SER A 291 34.24 46.62 -4.28
C SER A 291 35.60 47.39 -4.15
N ALA A 292 36.66 46.70 -3.78
CA ALA A 292 38.01 47.27 -3.67
C ALA A 292 38.73 47.34 -5.02
N LEU A 293 38.31 46.54 -6.03
CA LEU A 293 38.96 46.50 -7.33
C LEU A 293 38.84 47.82 -8.09
N LYS A 294 39.99 48.40 -8.42
CA LYS A 294 40.11 49.62 -9.19
C LYS A 294 41.11 49.43 -10.32
N ASN A 295 40.88 50.01 -11.46
CA ASN A 295 41.81 50.10 -12.56
C ASN A 295 42.48 51.48 -12.59
N SER A 296 43.77 51.48 -12.92
CA SER A 296 44.49 52.71 -13.22
C SER A 296 44.17 53.15 -14.66
N VAL A 297 43.55 54.33 -14.79
CA VAL A 297 43.22 54.93 -16.07
C VAL A 297 44.08 56.18 -16.23
N VAL A 298 44.74 56.31 -17.40
CA VAL A 298 45.57 57.51 -17.67
C VAL A 298 44.65 58.75 -17.66
N SER A 299 44.91 59.65 -16.79
CA SER A 299 44.16 60.92 -16.63
C SER A 299 44.83 62.13 -17.28
N GLY A 300 46.11 62.00 -17.55
CA GLY A 300 46.89 62.99 -18.21
C GLY A 300 48.28 62.51 -18.54
N SER A 301 49.04 63.27 -19.32
CA SER A 301 50.47 63.02 -19.56
C SER A 301 51.23 64.34 -19.58
N GLN A 302 52.39 64.31 -18.99
CA GLN A 302 53.32 65.46 -19.01
C GLN A 302 54.63 65.00 -19.55
N ASP A 303 55.25 65.88 -20.40
CA ASP A 303 56.66 65.65 -20.84
C ASP A 303 57.58 66.10 -19.73
N VAL A 304 58.27 65.16 -19.16
CA VAL A 304 59.28 65.40 -18.07
C VAL A 304 60.67 65.03 -18.53
N ALA A 305 61.64 65.78 -18.06
CA ALA A 305 63.02 65.48 -18.32
C ALA A 305 63.41 64.15 -17.70
N SER A 306 63.89 63.19 -18.52
CA SER A 306 64.43 61.91 -17.99
C SER A 306 65.84 62.11 -17.45
N SER A 307 66.32 61.09 -16.75
CA SER A 307 67.78 61.07 -16.32
C SER A 307 68.73 60.87 -17.50
N ASP A 308 68.20 60.53 -18.64
CA ASP A 308 68.97 60.23 -19.83
C ASP A 308 69.23 61.51 -20.67
N TYR A 309 70.35 61.55 -21.34
CA TYR A 309 70.74 62.65 -22.21
C TYR A 309 71.35 62.16 -23.50
N VAL A 310 71.27 63.00 -24.54
CA VAL A 310 71.88 62.74 -25.85
C VAL A 310 72.90 63.81 -26.07
N ILE A 311 74.17 63.43 -26.57
CA ILE A 311 75.22 64.37 -26.91
C ILE A 311 75.07 64.65 -28.42
N VAL A 312 74.82 65.91 -28.79
CA VAL A 312 74.72 66.36 -30.20
C VAL A 312 75.70 67.48 -30.36
N ASN A 313 76.76 67.35 -31.26
CA ASN A 313 77.81 68.33 -31.51
C ASN A 313 78.55 68.78 -30.26
N GLY A 314 78.78 67.83 -29.32
CA GLY A 314 79.50 68.11 -28.05
C GLY A 314 78.69 68.78 -26.94
N SER A 315 77.40 69.10 -27.19
CA SER A 315 76.47 69.63 -26.19
C SER A 315 75.51 68.53 -25.72
N GLN A 316 75.27 68.53 -24.41
CA GLN A 316 74.35 67.53 -23.75
C GLN A 316 72.93 68.07 -23.79
N TYR A 317 72.02 67.25 -24.37
CA TYR A 317 70.56 67.51 -24.41
C TYR A 317 69.87 66.48 -23.59
N GLN A 318 69.01 66.93 -22.71
CA GLN A 318 68.20 66.02 -21.89
C GLN A 318 67.10 65.39 -22.67
N VAL A 319 66.87 64.06 -22.52
CA VAL A 319 65.82 63.39 -23.19
C VAL A 319 64.48 63.68 -22.43
N MET A 320 63.47 64.11 -23.14
CA MET A 320 62.11 64.29 -22.59
C MET A 320 61.37 62.97 -22.77
N THR A 321 60.75 62.50 -21.66
CA THR A 321 59.91 61.29 -21.64
C THR A 321 58.51 61.65 -21.17
N LYS A 322 57.48 60.89 -21.64
CA LYS A 322 56.13 61.11 -21.16
C LYS A 322 55.91 60.41 -19.80
N ARG A 323 55.66 61.17 -18.82
CA ARG A 323 55.11 60.69 -17.54
C ARG A 323 53.59 60.70 -17.58
N TYR A 324 52.96 59.54 -17.38
CA TYR A 324 51.53 59.42 -17.34
C TYR A 324 51.03 59.58 -15.91
N ASP A 325 50.04 60.40 -15.70
CA ASP A 325 49.27 60.51 -14.48
C ASP A 325 48.11 59.52 -14.53
N PHE A 326 47.90 58.79 -13.42
CA PHE A 326 46.88 57.74 -13.36
C PHE A 326 45.82 58.11 -12.33
N ASN A 327 44.53 57.89 -12.73
CA ASN A 327 43.43 58.00 -11.82
C ASN A 327 42.84 56.62 -11.55
N MET A 328 42.55 56.29 -10.27
CA MET A 328 42.03 54.98 -9.84
C MET A 328 40.52 54.99 -9.98
N GLN A 329 39.99 54.25 -10.93
CA GLN A 329 38.54 54.11 -11.16
C GLN A 329 38.01 52.75 -10.73
N LYS A 330 36.82 52.70 -10.07
CA LYS A 330 36.18 51.43 -9.71
C LYS A 330 35.80 50.64 -10.95
N VAL A 331 36.12 49.33 -10.98
CA VAL A 331 35.72 48.47 -12.05
C VAL A 331 34.25 48.11 -11.90
N PRO A 332 33.39 48.29 -12.93
CA PRO A 332 31.96 47.93 -12.85
C PRO A 332 31.74 46.48 -12.56
N PHE A 333 30.66 46.13 -11.85
CA PHE A 333 30.27 44.78 -11.48
C PHE A 333 30.28 43.80 -12.65
N GLY A 334 29.58 44.09 -13.75
CA GLY A 334 29.51 43.21 -14.92
C GLY A 334 30.89 43.00 -15.58
N THR A 335 31.78 44.03 -15.58
CA THR A 335 33.15 43.89 -16.09
C THR A 335 33.97 42.95 -15.20
N GLN A 336 33.84 43.05 -13.87
CA GLN A 336 34.51 42.13 -12.95
C GLN A 336 34.03 40.70 -13.15
N LEU A 337 32.69 40.45 -13.23
CA LEU A 337 32.15 39.11 -13.45
C LEU A 337 32.71 38.49 -14.75
N ASN A 338 32.83 39.26 -15.80
CA ASN A 338 33.39 38.78 -17.06
C ASN A 338 34.89 38.51 -17.00
N ASN A 339 35.65 39.43 -16.39
CA ASN A 339 37.11 39.33 -16.29
C ASN A 339 37.56 38.20 -15.34
N ASN A 340 36.76 37.96 -14.29
CA ASN A 340 37.07 36.96 -13.26
C ASN A 340 36.42 35.59 -13.59
N LEU A 341 35.83 35.42 -14.76
CA LEU A 341 35.18 34.20 -15.16
C LEU A 341 36.20 33.06 -15.26
N SER A 342 36.07 32.08 -14.38
CA SER A 342 36.85 30.86 -14.36
C SER A 342 36.02 29.65 -14.78
N LYS A 343 36.59 28.76 -15.54
CA LYS A 343 35.96 27.49 -15.98
C LYS A 343 36.90 26.37 -15.63
N TYR A 344 36.32 25.33 -15.03
CA TYR A 344 37.09 24.14 -14.61
C TYR A 344 36.36 22.89 -15.07
N ILE A 345 37.06 21.91 -15.62
CA ILE A 345 36.63 20.55 -15.83
C ILE A 345 37.76 19.61 -15.42
N GLY A 346 37.45 18.57 -14.66
CA GLY A 346 38.46 17.67 -14.16
C GLY A 346 37.92 16.32 -13.73
N LEU A 347 38.80 15.33 -13.77
CA LEU A 347 38.57 14.00 -13.24
C LEU A 347 39.15 13.93 -11.81
N GLY A 348 38.33 13.39 -10.89
CA GLY A 348 38.72 13.12 -9.50
C GLY A 348 38.75 11.62 -9.24
N LEU A 349 39.89 11.08 -8.77
CA LEU A 349 40.00 9.69 -8.29
C LEU A 349 40.17 9.70 -6.76
N SER A 350 39.23 9.05 -6.07
CA SER A 350 39.26 8.86 -4.62
C SER A 350 39.45 7.39 -4.30
N ILE A 351 40.47 7.03 -3.55
CA ILE A 351 40.79 5.66 -3.16
C ILE A 351 40.62 5.55 -1.63
N PRO A 352 39.60 4.80 -1.13
CA PRO A 352 39.41 4.65 0.32
C PRO A 352 40.43 3.67 0.88
N ILE A 353 41.43 4.18 1.60
CA ILE A 353 42.47 3.34 2.24
C ILE A 353 42.00 2.88 3.63
N PHE A 354 41.56 3.80 4.46
CA PHE A 354 41.07 3.53 5.81
C PHE A 354 40.06 4.58 6.25
N ASN A 355 38.88 4.12 6.72
CA ASN A 355 37.83 4.99 7.20
C ASN A 355 37.28 4.53 8.57
N GLY A 356 38.14 4.09 9.49
CA GLY A 356 37.72 3.59 10.79
C GLY A 356 36.87 2.33 10.71
N ALA A 357 37.07 1.49 9.68
CA ALA A 357 36.30 0.26 9.41
C ALA A 357 34.79 0.46 9.17
N GLN A 358 34.30 1.70 9.01
CA GLN A 358 32.87 1.99 8.83
C GLN A 358 32.25 1.23 7.64
N THR A 359 32.87 1.28 6.45
CA THR A 359 32.37 0.58 5.27
C THR A 359 32.38 -0.92 5.48
N ARG A 360 33.41 -1.49 6.09
CA ARG A 360 33.46 -2.93 6.40
C ARG A 360 32.35 -3.35 7.37
N SER A 361 32.06 -2.52 8.38
CA SER A 361 30.96 -2.78 9.33
C SER A 361 29.60 -2.67 8.66
N ARG A 362 29.38 -1.70 7.77
CA ARG A 362 28.15 -1.62 6.95
C ARG A 362 27.95 -2.86 6.10
N VAL A 363 29.01 -3.38 5.46
CA VAL A 363 28.95 -4.62 4.67
C VAL A 363 28.61 -5.82 5.56
N ARG A 364 29.19 -5.92 6.77
CA ARG A 364 28.87 -7.00 7.72
C ARG A 364 27.39 -6.95 8.15
N ASN A 365 26.90 -5.78 8.52
CA ASN A 365 25.50 -5.59 8.91
C ASN A 365 24.56 -5.94 7.76
N ALA A 366 24.83 -5.50 6.52
CA ALA A 366 24.05 -5.85 5.36
C ALA A 366 24.05 -7.36 5.07
N LYS A 367 25.17 -8.07 5.30
CA LYS A 367 25.21 -9.54 5.20
C LYS A 367 24.34 -10.23 6.24
N ILE A 368 24.29 -9.69 7.48
CA ILE A 368 23.40 -10.21 8.52
C ILE A 368 21.95 -9.99 8.09
N GLN A 369 21.62 -8.78 7.61
CA GLN A 369 20.27 -8.46 7.10
C GLN A 369 19.86 -9.37 5.93
N PHE A 370 20.76 -9.66 4.99
CA PHE A 370 20.51 -10.61 3.92
C PHE A 370 20.22 -12.03 4.45
N LYS A 371 21.00 -12.52 5.43
CA LYS A 371 20.72 -13.81 6.08
C LYS A 371 19.37 -13.81 6.80
N THR A 372 19.01 -12.71 7.45
CA THR A 372 17.68 -12.54 8.07
C THR A 372 16.59 -12.65 7.02
N SER A 373 16.74 -11.97 5.87
CA SER A 373 15.76 -12.05 4.76
C SER A 373 15.61 -13.49 4.24
N GLN A 374 16.71 -14.24 4.11
CA GLN A 374 16.67 -15.67 3.73
C GLN A 374 15.89 -16.54 4.75
N LEU A 375 16.05 -16.25 6.05
CA LEU A 375 15.29 -16.96 7.09
C LEU A 375 13.81 -16.59 7.06
N VAL A 376 13.48 -15.32 6.79
CA VAL A 376 12.09 -14.86 6.62
C VAL A 376 11.46 -15.54 5.41
N GLU A 377 12.15 -15.61 4.28
CA GLU A 377 11.70 -16.32 3.07
C GLU A 377 11.40 -17.80 3.36
N LYS A 378 12.34 -18.49 4.02
CA LYS A 378 12.15 -19.89 4.44
C LYS A 378 10.98 -20.06 5.40
N SER A 379 10.87 -19.18 6.40
CA SER A 379 9.76 -19.21 7.38
C SER A 379 8.42 -18.98 6.68
N THR A 380 8.34 -18.04 5.75
CA THR A 380 7.11 -17.77 4.99
C THR A 380 6.68 -18.98 4.14
N ALA A 381 7.64 -19.68 3.52
CA ALA A 381 7.34 -20.90 2.78
C ALA A 381 6.79 -22.01 3.68
N ILE A 382 7.36 -22.21 4.88
CA ILE A 382 6.87 -23.17 5.88
C ILE A 382 5.47 -22.82 6.35
N LEU A 383 5.23 -21.53 6.68
CA LEU A 383 3.91 -21.06 7.12
C LEU A 383 2.85 -21.22 6.01
N LEU A 384 3.23 -20.98 4.75
CA LEU A 384 2.34 -21.23 3.61
C LEU A 384 1.98 -22.70 3.49
N GLN A 385 2.96 -23.62 3.62
CA GLN A 385 2.70 -25.06 3.59
C GLN A 385 1.71 -25.44 4.69
N GLN A 386 1.95 -25.02 5.94
CA GLN A 386 1.07 -25.29 7.07
C GLN A 386 -0.34 -24.73 6.86
N ALA A 387 -0.45 -23.53 6.31
CA ALA A 387 -1.74 -22.90 6.02
C ALA A 387 -2.53 -23.69 4.95
N ILE A 388 -1.86 -24.19 3.90
CA ILE A 388 -2.48 -24.99 2.85
C ILE A 388 -2.92 -26.36 3.40
N GLU A 389 -2.07 -27.02 4.18
CA GLU A 389 -2.41 -28.29 4.84
C GLU A 389 -3.63 -28.12 5.75
N GLN A 390 -3.65 -27.08 6.58
CA GLN A 390 -4.78 -26.77 7.46
C GLN A 390 -6.06 -26.44 6.65
N ALA A 391 -5.95 -25.66 5.58
CA ALA A 391 -7.08 -25.33 4.72
C ALA A 391 -7.65 -26.60 4.07
N TYR A 392 -6.80 -27.51 3.63
CA TYR A 392 -7.22 -28.78 3.04
C TYR A 392 -7.93 -29.69 4.04
N VAL A 393 -7.37 -29.85 5.25
CA VAL A 393 -8.01 -30.60 6.33
C VAL A 393 -9.37 -30.02 6.69
N ASN A 394 -9.46 -28.69 6.84
CA ASN A 394 -10.71 -28.00 7.11
C ASN A 394 -11.74 -28.21 5.99
N PHE A 395 -11.30 -28.15 4.73
CA PHE A 395 -12.17 -28.42 3.58
C PHE A 395 -12.70 -29.86 3.60
N LYS A 396 -11.83 -30.85 3.82
CA LYS A 396 -12.24 -32.26 3.86
C LYS A 396 -13.28 -32.50 4.96
N ASN A 397 -13.02 -31.98 6.16
CA ASN A 397 -13.92 -32.12 7.30
C ASN A 397 -15.30 -31.51 7.03
N ILE A 398 -15.35 -30.31 6.41
CA ILE A 398 -16.63 -29.66 6.11
C ILE A 398 -17.36 -30.35 4.95
N ALA A 399 -16.64 -30.87 3.94
CA ALA A 399 -17.22 -31.60 2.84
C ALA A 399 -17.93 -32.89 3.33
N ASP A 400 -17.25 -33.66 4.20
CA ASP A 400 -17.84 -34.84 4.83
C ASP A 400 -19.04 -34.49 5.72
N LYS A 401 -18.91 -33.45 6.54
CA LYS A 401 -19.99 -32.95 7.39
C LYS A 401 -21.20 -32.47 6.58
N TYR A 402 -20.98 -31.72 5.50
CA TYR A 402 -22.06 -31.22 4.63
C TYR A 402 -22.83 -32.36 3.98
N LYS A 403 -22.12 -33.40 3.47
CA LYS A 403 -22.73 -34.60 2.92
C LYS A 403 -23.60 -35.33 3.94
N ILE A 404 -23.07 -35.58 5.14
CA ILE A 404 -23.82 -36.24 6.23
C ILE A 404 -25.06 -35.44 6.61
N LEU A 405 -24.96 -34.10 6.67
CA LEU A 405 -26.09 -33.24 7.00
C LEU A 405 -27.17 -33.20 5.90
N LEU A 406 -26.81 -33.37 4.63
CA LEU A 406 -27.77 -33.55 3.54
C LEU A 406 -28.57 -34.83 3.71
N ASP A 407 -27.90 -35.97 3.95
CA ASP A 407 -28.57 -37.27 4.17
C ASP A 407 -29.42 -37.22 5.43
N GLN A 408 -28.90 -36.60 6.54
CA GLN A 408 -29.63 -36.44 7.80
C GLN A 408 -30.89 -35.55 7.62
N SER A 409 -30.77 -34.43 6.85
CA SER A 409 -31.89 -33.54 6.57
C SER A 409 -33.02 -34.26 5.82
N THR A 410 -32.68 -35.10 4.85
CA THR A 410 -33.63 -35.92 4.11
C THR A 410 -34.35 -36.87 5.06
N ALA A 411 -33.59 -37.64 5.87
CA ALA A 411 -34.16 -38.61 6.81
C ALA A 411 -35.07 -37.97 7.87
N PHE A 412 -34.65 -36.82 8.45
CA PHE A 412 -35.48 -36.13 9.46
C PHE A 412 -36.64 -35.39 8.85
N THR A 413 -36.59 -35.00 7.57
CA THR A 413 -37.79 -34.46 6.86
C THR A 413 -38.88 -35.51 6.74
N GLU A 414 -38.51 -36.74 6.31
CA GLU A 414 -39.45 -37.86 6.25
C GLU A 414 -40.02 -38.26 7.62
N SER A 415 -39.14 -38.29 8.63
CA SER A 415 -39.54 -38.58 10.03
C SER A 415 -40.50 -37.53 10.57
N PHE A 416 -40.24 -36.24 10.31
CA PHE A 416 -41.11 -35.14 10.73
C PHE A 416 -42.45 -35.20 10.02
N ASN A 417 -42.48 -35.42 8.69
CA ASN A 417 -43.73 -35.52 7.94
C ASN A 417 -44.62 -36.68 8.48
N ALA A 418 -44.01 -37.82 8.80
CA ALA A 418 -44.72 -38.95 9.39
C ALA A 418 -45.21 -38.63 10.82
N ALA A 419 -44.41 -37.93 11.63
CA ALA A 419 -44.81 -37.51 12.99
C ALA A 419 -45.91 -36.47 12.94
N GLN A 420 -45.87 -35.51 12.03
CA GLN A 420 -46.89 -34.49 11.82
C GLN A 420 -48.25 -35.14 11.46
N ALA A 421 -48.27 -36.03 10.51
CA ALA A 421 -49.49 -36.72 10.11
C ALA A 421 -50.13 -37.54 11.28
N LYS A 422 -49.31 -38.19 12.11
CA LYS A 422 -49.78 -38.91 13.31
C LYS A 422 -50.26 -37.95 14.39
N PHE A 423 -49.65 -36.80 14.57
CA PHE A 423 -50.05 -35.81 15.55
C PHE A 423 -51.37 -35.14 15.16
N GLU A 424 -51.52 -34.77 13.89
CA GLU A 424 -52.80 -34.25 13.33
C GLU A 424 -53.93 -35.25 13.50
N ALA A 425 -53.66 -36.57 13.33
CA ALA A 425 -54.60 -37.65 13.56
C ALA A 425 -54.85 -37.99 15.05
N GLY A 426 -54.19 -37.33 15.99
CA GLY A 426 -54.31 -37.58 17.41
C GLY A 426 -53.70 -38.90 17.90
N VAL A 427 -52.80 -39.52 17.11
CA VAL A 427 -52.15 -40.81 17.44
C VAL A 427 -50.93 -40.68 18.36
N ILE A 428 -50.24 -39.52 18.30
CA ILE A 428 -49.08 -39.20 19.14
C ILE A 428 -49.31 -37.91 19.93
N THR A 429 -48.58 -37.77 21.02
CA THR A 429 -48.63 -36.59 21.88
C THR A 429 -47.74 -35.45 21.36
N SER A 430 -47.93 -34.23 21.82
CA SER A 430 -47.20 -33.04 21.43
C SER A 430 -45.69 -33.15 21.69
N ASP A 431 -45.28 -33.87 22.75
CA ASP A 431 -43.85 -34.09 23.07
C ASP A 431 -43.16 -34.98 22.04
N ILE A 432 -43.79 -36.07 21.53
CA ILE A 432 -43.23 -36.90 20.45
C ILE A 432 -43.12 -36.12 19.13
N PHE A 433 -44.14 -35.32 18.82
CA PHE A 433 -44.12 -34.44 17.64
C PHE A 433 -42.97 -33.43 17.75
N LEU A 434 -42.80 -32.76 18.91
CA LEU A 434 -41.75 -31.80 19.11
C LEU A 434 -40.34 -32.39 19.04
N ILE A 435 -40.14 -33.65 19.47
CA ILE A 435 -38.86 -34.34 19.26
C ILE A 435 -38.53 -34.45 17.77
N ALA A 436 -39.45 -34.88 16.94
CA ALA A 436 -39.24 -34.99 15.49
C ALA A 436 -38.99 -33.62 14.86
N LYS A 437 -39.78 -32.60 15.25
CA LYS A 437 -39.60 -31.21 14.82
C LYS A 437 -38.24 -30.67 15.17
N ASN A 438 -37.83 -30.77 16.44
CA ASN A 438 -36.56 -30.23 16.93
C ASN A 438 -35.33 -30.91 16.27
N ASN A 439 -35.43 -32.23 15.96
CA ASN A 439 -34.38 -32.91 15.21
C ASN A 439 -34.23 -32.36 13.79
N LEU A 440 -35.35 -32.14 13.08
CA LEU A 440 -35.33 -31.53 11.76
C LEU A 440 -34.81 -30.08 11.81
N ASP A 441 -35.34 -29.27 12.73
CA ASP A 441 -34.97 -27.86 12.89
C ASP A 441 -33.46 -27.67 13.17
N LYS A 442 -32.92 -28.44 14.10
CA LYS A 442 -31.49 -28.47 14.39
C LYS A 442 -30.65 -28.89 13.19
N THR A 443 -31.13 -29.88 12.44
CA THR A 443 -30.42 -30.35 11.25
C THR A 443 -30.41 -29.28 10.15
N LYS A 444 -31.55 -28.60 9.90
CA LYS A 444 -31.61 -27.49 8.93
C LYS A 444 -30.69 -26.34 9.29
N VAL A 445 -30.62 -25.93 10.58
CA VAL A 445 -29.70 -24.90 11.06
C VAL A 445 -28.25 -25.31 10.79
N ASN A 446 -27.88 -26.54 11.14
CA ASN A 446 -26.52 -27.06 10.91
C ASN A 446 -26.20 -27.18 9.41
N LEU A 447 -27.16 -27.56 8.58
CA LEU A 447 -26.99 -27.68 7.14
C LEU A 447 -26.76 -26.32 6.48
N ILE A 448 -27.52 -25.28 6.87
CA ILE A 448 -27.31 -23.91 6.39
C ILE A 448 -25.89 -23.45 6.74
N ALA A 449 -25.47 -23.58 7.98
CA ALA A 449 -24.12 -23.19 8.41
C ALA A 449 -23.02 -23.97 7.64
N ALA A 450 -23.19 -25.28 7.49
CA ALA A 450 -22.23 -26.12 6.77
C ALA A 450 -22.17 -25.81 5.27
N LYS A 451 -23.29 -25.45 4.65
CA LYS A 451 -23.37 -25.03 3.25
C LYS A 451 -22.46 -23.83 2.96
N TYR A 452 -22.56 -22.78 3.75
CA TYR A 452 -21.75 -21.57 3.56
C TYR A 452 -20.28 -21.75 3.96
N ASP A 453 -19.99 -22.54 5.01
CA ASP A 453 -18.61 -22.86 5.37
C ASP A 453 -17.93 -23.72 4.29
N TYR A 454 -18.64 -24.65 3.66
CA TYR A 454 -18.13 -25.43 2.53
C TYR A 454 -17.70 -24.55 1.35
N VAL A 455 -18.53 -23.57 0.96
CA VAL A 455 -18.18 -22.59 -0.08
C VAL A 455 -16.96 -21.80 0.32
N LEU A 456 -16.90 -21.29 1.55
CA LEU A 456 -15.75 -20.53 2.05
C LEU A 456 -14.46 -21.35 1.95
N ARG A 457 -14.45 -22.59 2.44
CA ARG A 457 -13.25 -23.47 2.42
C ARG A 457 -12.80 -23.77 1.01
N THR A 458 -13.74 -23.92 0.08
CA THR A 458 -13.45 -24.09 -1.34
C THR A 458 -12.77 -22.84 -1.91
N LYS A 459 -13.29 -21.65 -1.63
CA LYS A 459 -12.71 -20.39 -2.08
C LYS A 459 -11.31 -20.15 -1.50
N ILE A 460 -11.06 -20.53 -0.26
CA ILE A 460 -9.72 -20.47 0.34
C ILE A 460 -8.72 -21.37 -0.41
N LEU A 461 -9.11 -22.59 -0.78
CA LEU A 461 -8.26 -23.47 -1.57
C LEU A 461 -8.05 -22.95 -3.00
N ASP A 462 -9.07 -22.36 -3.62
CA ASP A 462 -8.95 -21.71 -4.93
C ASP A 462 -7.99 -20.52 -4.88
N TYR A 463 -7.99 -19.76 -3.78
CA TYR A 463 -7.03 -18.68 -3.53
C TYR A 463 -5.59 -19.21 -3.56
N TYR A 464 -5.29 -20.29 -2.83
CA TYR A 464 -3.94 -20.87 -2.85
C TYR A 464 -3.54 -21.44 -4.22
N LYS A 465 -4.50 -21.79 -5.08
CA LYS A 465 -4.28 -22.17 -6.48
C LYS A 465 -4.09 -20.99 -7.43
N GLY A 466 -4.22 -19.77 -6.95
CA GLY A 466 -4.16 -18.57 -7.79
C GLY A 466 -5.34 -18.40 -8.74
N LYS A 467 -6.48 -19.06 -8.47
CA LYS A 467 -7.71 -18.84 -9.23
C LYS A 467 -8.38 -17.55 -8.82
N ALA A 468 -9.12 -16.94 -9.75
CA ALA A 468 -9.99 -15.82 -9.43
C ALA A 468 -11.01 -16.22 -8.34
N LEU A 469 -11.16 -15.37 -7.32
CA LEU A 469 -12.02 -15.66 -6.16
C LEU A 469 -13.50 -15.30 -6.39
N TRP A 470 -13.79 -14.55 -7.46
CA TRP A 470 -15.13 -14.08 -7.83
C TRP A 470 -15.34 -14.11 -9.36
#